data_e2d634cf0c557b3bfeb7baeb76dfd216
#
_entry.id   e2d634cf0c557b3bfeb7baeb76dfd216
#
_cell.length_a   1.000
_cell.length_b   1.000
_cell.length_c   1.000
_cell.angle_alpha   90.00
_cell.angle_beta   90.00
_cell.angle_gamma   90.00
#
_symmetry.space_group_name_H-M   'P 1'
#
loop_
_entity.id
_entity.type
_entity.pdbx_description
1 polymer ?
#
loop_
_entity_poly.entity_id
_entity_poly.type
_entity_poly.pdbx_seq_one_letter_code
_entity_poly.pdbx_strand_id
1 'polypeptide(L)'
;MDSFKANPHTVRRYIATIGRAHLGAGLLNPCSSEVVRLGLKKMGRETSARQIQARALGWKEIKEFIDSAGEGIRADRERALLCVAYETLARRGELVALEVRDFEFWPNGTGQALIRRGKTDAEGQGRVAYLSRETVMWLKIWLEHAKISEGLIFRRLIGRDQIGEALHPGSIAPIFKRVAQWIGMPARFVAEVSGHSTRVGAAQDLAALDIDLAAITQAGGWKSTRMPLQYAEKINAARSGMARAAAATGRDEPVSEER
;
A
#
# COMPACT_ATOMS: atom_id res chain seq x y z
N MET A 1 0.06 25.42 29.01
CA MET A 1 -0.87 25.14 27.91
C MET A 1 -0.16 24.30 26.89
N ASP A 2 -0.30 22.99 26.95
CA ASP A 2 0.24 22.10 25.94
C ASP A 2 -0.48 22.35 24.61
N SER A 3 0.25 22.95 23.66
CA SER A 3 -0.27 23.20 22.33
C SER A 3 -0.47 21.85 21.63
N PHE A 4 -1.73 21.45 21.45
CA PHE A 4 -2.12 20.28 20.68
C PHE A 4 -1.61 20.44 19.24
N LYS A 5 -0.42 19.92 18.95
CA LYS A 5 0.18 19.94 17.60
C LYS A 5 -0.50 18.90 16.72
N ALA A 6 -1.72 19.17 16.29
CA ALA A 6 -2.39 18.30 15.33
C ALA A 6 -1.69 18.38 13.96
N ASN A 7 -1.54 17.21 13.33
CA ASN A 7 -1.02 17.14 11.96
C ASN A 7 -1.89 17.99 11.01
N PRO A 8 -1.28 18.85 10.15
CA PRO A 8 -2.02 19.74 9.23
C PRO A 8 -3.06 19.04 8.36
N HIS A 9 -2.81 17.80 7.96
CA HIS A 9 -3.78 17.00 7.20
C HIS A 9 -4.99 16.63 8.05
N THR A 10 -4.81 16.36 9.34
CA THR A 10 -5.90 16.07 10.29
C THR A 10 -6.76 17.32 10.51
N VAL A 11 -6.13 18.47 10.69
CA VAL A 11 -6.85 19.75 10.86
C VAL A 11 -7.67 20.06 9.61
N ARG A 12 -7.09 19.96 8.41
CA ARG A 12 -7.83 20.18 7.16
C ARG A 12 -9.02 19.23 7.03
N ARG A 13 -8.88 17.98 7.44
CA ARG A 13 -9.99 17.01 7.43
C ARG A 13 -11.11 17.43 8.39
N TYR A 14 -10.78 17.86 9.60
CA TYR A 14 -11.78 18.35 10.56
C TYR A 14 -12.52 19.57 10.04
N ILE A 15 -11.81 20.55 9.51
CA ILE A 15 -12.40 21.74 8.91
C ILE A 15 -13.34 21.37 7.76
N ALA A 16 -12.95 20.45 6.87
CA ALA A 16 -13.81 19.99 5.79
C ALA A 16 -15.05 19.25 6.32
N THR A 17 -14.92 18.45 7.39
CA THR A 17 -16.04 17.74 8.01
C THR A 17 -17.02 18.71 8.67
N ILE A 18 -16.51 19.68 9.44
CA ILE A 18 -17.32 20.72 10.08
C ILE A 18 -18.11 21.53 9.03
N GLY A 19 -17.41 21.96 7.96
CA GLY A 19 -18.05 22.70 6.89
C GLY A 19 -19.17 21.90 6.20
N ARG A 20 -18.97 20.62 5.93
CA ARG A 20 -19.99 19.74 5.34
C ARG A 20 -21.18 19.53 6.28
N ALA A 21 -20.93 19.34 7.58
CA ALA A 21 -22.00 19.17 8.56
C ALA A 21 -22.91 20.40 8.64
N HIS A 22 -22.32 21.63 8.66
CA HIS A 22 -23.10 22.86 8.66
C HIS A 22 -23.91 23.02 7.38
N LEU A 23 -23.30 22.83 6.21
CA LEU A 23 -24.01 22.91 4.94
C LEU A 23 -25.14 21.88 4.83
N GLY A 24 -24.92 20.66 5.30
CA GLY A 24 -25.95 19.60 5.34
C GLY A 24 -27.11 19.93 6.30
N ALA A 25 -26.87 20.77 7.31
CA ALA A 25 -27.89 21.27 8.24
C ALA A 25 -28.55 22.56 7.77
N GLY A 26 -28.24 23.08 6.56
CA GLY A 26 -28.74 24.34 6.05
C GLY A 26 -28.12 25.58 6.73
N LEU A 27 -27.00 25.38 7.45
CA LEU A 27 -26.31 26.46 8.17
C LEU A 27 -25.13 27.01 7.36
N LEU A 28 -24.73 28.26 7.67
CA LEU A 28 -23.53 28.83 7.09
C LEU A 28 -22.29 28.03 7.50
N ASN A 29 -21.37 27.80 6.54
CA ASN A 29 -20.13 27.15 6.81
C ASN A 29 -19.16 28.05 7.62
N PRO A 30 -18.91 27.79 8.92
CA PRO A 30 -18.03 28.64 9.74
C PRO A 30 -16.57 28.56 9.30
N CYS A 31 -16.22 27.51 8.54
CA CYS A 31 -14.86 27.26 8.08
C CYS A 31 -14.51 28.00 6.76
N SER A 32 -15.47 28.72 6.16
CA SER A 32 -15.25 29.50 4.93
C SER A 32 -14.64 30.88 5.19
N SER A 33 -14.50 31.27 6.44
CA SER A 33 -13.99 32.60 6.82
C SER A 33 -12.51 32.76 6.42
N GLU A 34 -12.15 34.01 6.11
CA GLU A 34 -10.77 34.39 5.78
C GLU A 34 -9.79 34.05 6.92
N VAL A 35 -10.21 34.18 8.16
CA VAL A 35 -9.42 33.86 9.35
C VAL A 35 -9.01 32.38 9.34
N VAL A 36 -9.96 31.49 9.07
CA VAL A 36 -9.68 30.03 8.96
C VAL A 36 -8.74 29.75 7.79
N ARG A 37 -8.96 30.38 6.64
CA ARG A 37 -8.11 30.24 5.46
C ARG A 37 -6.66 30.68 5.72
N LEU A 38 -6.47 31.82 6.37
CA LEU A 38 -5.16 32.35 6.74
C LEU A 38 -4.49 31.49 7.80
N GLY A 39 -5.23 31.01 8.81
CA GLY A 39 -4.74 30.08 9.83
C GLY A 39 -4.22 28.76 9.22
N LEU A 40 -4.95 28.18 8.26
CA LEU A 40 -4.51 26.97 7.53
C LEU A 40 -3.24 27.23 6.70
N LYS A 41 -3.14 28.42 6.07
CA LYS A 41 -1.96 28.81 5.29
C LYS A 41 -0.74 28.98 6.19
N LYS A 42 -0.90 29.65 7.34
CA LYS A 42 0.15 29.82 8.35
C LYS A 42 0.62 28.46 8.87
N MET A 43 -0.29 27.61 9.34
CA MET A 43 0.00 26.26 9.81
C MET A 43 0.76 25.43 8.74
N GLY A 44 0.36 25.52 7.46
CA GLY A 44 1.05 24.83 6.37
C GLY A 44 2.47 25.29 6.10
N ARG A 45 2.80 26.54 6.47
CA ARG A 45 4.19 27.09 6.38
C ARG A 45 5.04 26.71 7.58
N GLU A 46 4.46 26.66 8.78
CA GLU A 46 5.15 26.38 10.04
C GLU A 46 5.39 24.88 10.25
N THR A 47 4.61 24.03 9.58
CA THR A 47 4.71 22.58 9.75
C THR A 47 5.16 21.94 8.44
N SER A 48 6.24 21.15 8.50
CA SER A 48 6.67 20.36 7.34
C SER A 48 5.50 19.48 6.87
N ALA A 49 5.00 19.78 5.67
CA ALA A 49 3.87 19.06 5.08
C ALA A 49 4.30 17.72 4.44
N ARG A 50 5.60 17.36 4.51
CA ARG A 50 6.07 16.09 3.93
C ARG A 50 5.53 14.93 4.74
N GLN A 51 4.58 14.24 4.16
CA GLN A 51 4.00 13.03 4.77
C GLN A 51 5.05 11.94 4.78
N ILE A 52 5.29 11.34 5.95
CA ILE A 52 6.16 10.15 6.05
C ILE A 52 5.48 9.03 5.29
N GLN A 53 6.14 8.53 4.27
CA GLN A 53 5.70 7.39 3.49
C GLN A 53 5.91 6.12 4.31
N ALA A 54 4.96 5.18 4.23
CA ALA A 54 5.13 3.86 4.82
C ALA A 54 6.37 3.18 4.24
N ARG A 55 7.08 2.41 5.06
CA ARG A 55 8.20 1.57 4.61
C ARG A 55 7.70 0.60 3.57
N ALA A 56 8.37 0.52 2.44
CA ALA A 56 8.05 -0.43 1.39
C ALA A 56 8.27 -1.88 1.87
N LEU A 57 7.36 -2.76 1.46
CA LEU A 57 7.54 -4.20 1.39
C LEU A 57 7.43 -4.57 -0.09
N GLY A 58 8.57 -4.62 -0.78
CA GLY A 58 8.68 -4.97 -2.19
C GLY A 58 8.74 -6.47 -2.40
N TRP A 59 8.89 -6.87 -3.65
CA TRP A 59 8.94 -8.30 -3.99
C TRP A 59 10.11 -9.02 -3.32
N LYS A 60 11.24 -8.35 -3.15
CA LYS A 60 12.41 -8.90 -2.46
C LYS A 60 12.09 -9.33 -1.04
N GLU A 61 11.48 -8.47 -0.25
CA GLU A 61 11.11 -8.75 1.14
C GLU A 61 10.03 -9.83 1.23
N ILE A 62 9.07 -9.81 0.29
CA ILE A 62 8.01 -10.83 0.21
C ILE A 62 8.62 -12.19 -0.11
N LYS A 63 9.52 -12.26 -1.07
CA LYS A 63 10.20 -13.51 -1.47
C LYS A 63 11.05 -14.07 -0.34
N GLU A 64 11.78 -13.22 0.37
CA GLU A 64 12.55 -13.61 1.55
C GLU A 64 11.67 -14.23 2.63
N PHE A 65 10.48 -13.68 2.86
CA PHE A 65 9.49 -14.27 3.77
C PHE A 65 8.97 -15.61 3.23
N ILE A 66 8.58 -15.68 1.97
CA ILE A 66 8.08 -16.91 1.34
C ILE A 66 9.05 -18.06 1.51
N ASP A 67 10.33 -17.81 1.27
CA ASP A 67 11.38 -18.82 1.28
C ASP A 67 11.81 -19.22 2.71
N SER A 68 11.70 -18.31 3.68
CA SER A 68 12.12 -18.54 5.07
C SER A 68 11.00 -18.91 6.03
N ALA A 69 9.74 -18.60 5.70
CA ALA A 69 8.60 -18.94 6.56
C ALA A 69 8.41 -20.46 6.60
N GLY A 70 8.27 -21.00 7.82
CA GLY A 70 8.01 -22.42 8.02
C GLY A 70 6.67 -22.87 7.44
N GLU A 71 6.29 -24.11 7.73
CA GLU A 71 5.02 -24.69 7.32
C GLU A 71 3.90 -24.33 8.29
N GLY A 72 2.66 -24.43 7.82
CA GLY A 72 1.44 -24.29 8.61
C GLY A 72 0.50 -23.19 8.11
N ILE A 73 -0.72 -23.31 8.56
CA ILE A 73 -1.86 -22.51 8.06
C ILE A 73 -1.64 -20.98 8.16
N ARG A 74 -0.89 -20.53 9.16
CA ARG A 74 -0.53 -19.12 9.30
C ARG A 74 0.44 -18.67 8.21
N ALA A 75 1.48 -19.47 7.96
CA ALA A 75 2.46 -19.17 6.94
C ALA A 75 1.82 -19.13 5.56
N ASP A 76 0.95 -20.09 5.25
CA ASP A 76 0.25 -20.17 3.96
C ASP A 76 -0.68 -18.98 3.75
N ARG A 77 -1.45 -18.59 4.82
CA ARG A 77 -2.25 -17.37 4.75
C ARG A 77 -1.40 -16.12 4.49
N GLU A 78 -0.26 -16.00 5.17
CA GLU A 78 0.57 -14.81 5.08
C GLU A 78 1.30 -14.74 3.74
N ARG A 79 1.74 -15.88 3.17
CA ARG A 79 2.26 -15.98 1.80
C ARG A 79 1.21 -15.52 0.78
N ALA A 80 0.01 -16.10 0.82
CA ALA A 80 -1.08 -15.73 -0.06
C ALA A 80 -1.47 -14.25 0.09
N LEU A 81 -1.57 -13.77 1.34
CA LEU A 81 -1.93 -12.38 1.65
C LEU A 81 -0.91 -11.38 1.09
N LEU A 82 0.38 -11.66 1.26
CA LEU A 82 1.45 -10.79 0.76
C LEU A 82 1.48 -10.75 -0.77
N CYS A 83 1.44 -11.92 -1.41
CA CYS A 83 1.44 -12.02 -2.87
C CYS A 83 0.23 -11.29 -3.48
N VAL A 84 -0.97 -11.57 -2.99
CA VAL A 84 -2.19 -10.90 -3.47
C VAL A 84 -2.16 -9.40 -3.18
N ALA A 85 -1.71 -8.98 -2.00
CA ALA A 85 -1.62 -7.55 -1.65
C ALA A 85 -0.63 -6.79 -2.54
N TYR A 86 0.49 -7.43 -2.89
CA TYR A 86 1.54 -6.85 -3.74
C TYR A 86 1.06 -6.73 -5.19
N GLU A 87 0.58 -7.81 -5.81
CA GLU A 87 0.21 -7.81 -7.23
C GLU A 87 -1.08 -7.04 -7.51
N THR A 88 -2.03 -7.06 -6.58
CA THR A 88 -3.25 -6.28 -6.74
C THR A 88 -3.08 -4.82 -6.35
N LEU A 89 -2.01 -4.42 -5.70
CA LEU A 89 -1.85 -3.09 -5.09
C LEU A 89 -3.11 -2.67 -4.29
N ALA A 90 -3.83 -3.62 -3.70
CA ALA A 90 -5.07 -3.36 -3.00
C ALA A 90 -4.86 -2.58 -1.71
N ARG A 91 -5.82 -1.70 -1.38
CA ARG A 91 -5.86 -1.10 -0.05
C ARG A 91 -6.28 -2.15 0.97
N ARG A 92 -5.87 -2.00 2.23
CA ARG A 92 -6.19 -2.96 3.30
C ARG A 92 -7.69 -3.33 3.38
N GLY A 93 -8.59 -2.38 3.14
CA GLY A 93 -10.03 -2.64 3.13
C GLY A 93 -10.50 -3.39 1.89
N GLU A 94 -9.91 -3.12 0.74
CA GLU A 94 -10.15 -3.85 -0.50
C GLU A 94 -9.63 -5.29 -0.38
N LEU A 95 -8.42 -5.47 0.16
CA LEU A 95 -7.77 -6.77 0.32
C LEU A 95 -8.58 -7.75 1.17
N VAL A 96 -9.08 -7.30 2.34
CA VAL A 96 -9.88 -8.17 3.23
C VAL A 96 -11.31 -8.39 2.75
N ALA A 97 -11.78 -7.60 1.78
CA ALA A 97 -13.10 -7.74 1.17
C ALA A 97 -13.11 -8.65 -0.07
N LEU A 98 -11.95 -9.18 -0.49
CA LEU A 98 -11.86 -10.12 -1.59
C LEU A 98 -12.55 -11.44 -1.26
N GLU A 99 -13.32 -11.93 -2.20
CA GLU A 99 -14.03 -13.21 -2.11
C GLU A 99 -13.53 -14.18 -3.17
N VAL A 100 -13.77 -15.47 -2.99
CA VAL A 100 -13.40 -16.52 -3.95
C VAL A 100 -13.91 -16.21 -5.35
N ARG A 101 -15.14 -15.72 -5.47
CA ARG A 101 -15.78 -15.34 -6.76
C ARG A 101 -15.13 -14.15 -7.47
N ASP A 102 -14.20 -13.45 -6.83
CA ASP A 102 -13.46 -12.34 -7.45
C ASP A 102 -12.26 -12.82 -8.26
N PHE A 103 -11.92 -14.09 -8.17
CA PHE A 103 -10.74 -14.67 -8.80
C PHE A 103 -11.11 -15.53 -9.99
N GLU A 104 -10.37 -15.36 -11.07
CA GLU A 104 -10.39 -16.21 -12.24
C GLU A 104 -8.99 -16.79 -12.43
N PHE A 105 -8.89 -18.12 -12.53
CA PHE A 105 -7.63 -18.82 -12.71
C PHE A 105 -7.58 -19.39 -14.14
N TRP A 106 -6.46 -19.18 -14.80
CA TRP A 106 -6.27 -19.61 -16.19
C TRP A 106 -5.48 -20.91 -16.29
N PRO A 107 -5.63 -21.66 -17.42
CA PRO A 107 -4.94 -22.94 -17.61
C PRO A 107 -3.41 -22.85 -17.58
N ASN A 108 -2.85 -21.69 -17.92
CA ASN A 108 -1.39 -21.45 -17.86
C ASN A 108 -0.87 -21.23 -16.43
N GLY A 109 -1.73 -21.32 -15.41
CA GLY A 109 -1.39 -21.15 -14.00
C GLY A 109 -1.39 -19.70 -13.51
N THR A 110 -1.63 -18.72 -14.36
CA THR A 110 -1.82 -17.32 -13.97
C THR A 110 -3.30 -17.05 -13.70
N GLY A 111 -3.67 -15.81 -13.40
CA GLY A 111 -5.06 -15.45 -13.16
C GLY A 111 -5.28 -13.95 -13.06
N GLN A 112 -6.47 -13.61 -12.63
CA GLN A 112 -6.85 -12.23 -12.34
C GLN A 112 -7.75 -12.13 -11.12
N ALA A 113 -7.78 -10.94 -10.51
CA ALA A 113 -8.65 -10.62 -9.38
C ALA A 113 -9.44 -9.34 -9.67
N LEU A 114 -10.75 -9.36 -9.43
CA LEU A 114 -11.61 -8.18 -9.46
C LEU A 114 -11.61 -7.49 -8.11
N ILE A 115 -11.04 -6.28 -8.04
CA ILE A 115 -11.13 -5.41 -6.88
C ILE A 115 -12.39 -4.56 -7.02
N ARG A 116 -13.50 -5.01 -6.43
CA ARG A 116 -14.86 -4.53 -6.71
C ARG A 116 -15.09 -3.05 -6.43
N ARG A 117 -14.62 -2.52 -5.31
CA ARG A 117 -14.91 -1.14 -4.92
C ARG A 117 -13.78 -0.50 -4.14
N GLY A 118 -13.17 0.52 -4.73
CA GLY A 118 -12.20 1.35 -4.05
C GLY A 118 -12.83 2.56 -3.35
N LYS A 119 -12.15 3.10 -2.34
CA LYS A 119 -12.56 4.33 -1.61
C LYS A 119 -12.84 5.53 -2.54
N THR A 120 -12.21 5.55 -3.70
CA THR A 120 -12.30 6.62 -4.70
C THR A 120 -13.14 6.24 -5.93
N ASP A 121 -13.67 5.04 -5.95
CA ASP A 121 -14.53 4.51 -7.01
C ASP A 121 -15.99 4.79 -6.64
N ALA A 122 -16.46 5.98 -7.00
CA ALA A 122 -17.82 6.43 -6.71
C ALA A 122 -18.87 5.66 -7.54
N GLU A 123 -18.48 5.16 -8.72
CA GLU A 123 -19.34 4.45 -9.67
C GLU A 123 -19.37 2.95 -9.41
N GLY A 124 -18.44 2.41 -8.60
CA GLY A 124 -18.39 1.00 -8.25
C GLY A 124 -17.94 0.08 -9.38
N GLN A 125 -17.23 0.60 -10.40
CA GLN A 125 -16.76 -0.18 -11.55
C GLN A 125 -15.68 -1.19 -11.17
N GLY A 126 -14.93 -0.94 -10.08
CA GLY A 126 -13.81 -1.77 -9.66
C GLY A 126 -12.62 -1.69 -10.61
N ARG A 127 -11.70 -2.63 -10.47
CA ARG A 127 -10.57 -2.83 -11.37
C ARG A 127 -10.12 -4.27 -11.37
N VAL A 128 -9.62 -4.73 -12.50
CA VAL A 128 -9.00 -6.06 -12.63
C VAL A 128 -7.51 -5.94 -12.38
N ALA A 129 -6.95 -6.86 -11.59
CA ALA A 129 -5.54 -7.00 -11.32
C ALA A 129 -5.04 -8.36 -11.80
N TYR A 130 -3.87 -8.38 -12.44
CA TYR A 130 -3.19 -9.61 -12.85
C TYR A 130 -2.64 -10.36 -11.65
N LEU A 131 -2.59 -11.70 -11.74
CA LEU A 131 -1.98 -12.59 -10.77
C LEU A 131 -0.99 -13.52 -11.43
N SER A 132 0.25 -13.51 -10.97
CA SER A 132 1.30 -14.43 -11.42
C SER A 132 1.02 -15.87 -11.01
N ARG A 133 1.76 -16.79 -11.61
CA ARG A 133 1.70 -18.21 -11.22
C ARG A 133 2.02 -18.43 -9.74
N GLU A 134 3.01 -17.71 -9.22
CA GLU A 134 3.42 -17.82 -7.81
C GLU A 134 2.30 -17.34 -6.88
N THR A 135 1.67 -16.21 -7.18
CA THR A 135 0.52 -15.72 -6.40
C THR A 135 -0.66 -16.67 -6.45
N VAL A 136 -1.00 -17.19 -7.64
CA VAL A 136 -2.08 -18.17 -7.80
C VAL A 136 -1.78 -19.47 -7.03
N MET A 137 -0.54 -19.93 -7.05
CA MET A 137 -0.10 -21.12 -6.31
C MET A 137 -0.31 -20.93 -4.81
N TRP A 138 0.22 -19.86 -4.21
CA TRP A 138 0.08 -19.60 -2.78
C TRP A 138 -1.37 -19.36 -2.36
N LEU A 139 -2.15 -18.70 -3.22
CA LEU A 139 -3.56 -18.50 -2.96
C LEU A 139 -4.33 -19.84 -2.93
N LYS A 140 -4.06 -20.74 -3.87
CA LYS A 140 -4.70 -22.08 -3.90
C LYS A 140 -4.29 -22.92 -2.68
N ILE A 141 -3.02 -22.93 -2.30
CA ILE A 141 -2.52 -23.63 -1.09
C ILE A 141 -3.27 -23.11 0.15
N TRP A 142 -3.40 -21.77 0.29
CA TRP A 142 -4.15 -21.18 1.39
C TRP A 142 -5.62 -21.58 1.39
N LEU A 143 -6.31 -21.47 0.25
CA LEU A 143 -7.73 -21.80 0.13
C LEU A 143 -8.00 -23.27 0.45
N GLU A 144 -7.16 -24.18 -0.04
CA GLU A 144 -7.24 -25.60 0.22
C GLU A 144 -7.01 -25.92 1.70
N HIS A 145 -5.90 -25.44 2.28
CA HIS A 145 -5.56 -25.67 3.68
C HIS A 145 -6.63 -25.09 4.63
N ALA A 146 -7.18 -23.92 4.30
CA ALA A 146 -8.24 -23.27 5.07
C ALA A 146 -9.64 -23.82 4.76
N LYS A 147 -9.79 -24.72 3.79
CA LYS A 147 -11.07 -25.27 3.31
C LYS A 147 -12.08 -24.16 2.93
N ILE A 148 -11.59 -23.15 2.21
CA ILE A 148 -12.37 -22.00 1.75
C ILE A 148 -12.76 -22.23 0.30
N SER A 149 -14.03 -22.51 0.04
CA SER A 149 -14.60 -22.69 -1.30
C SER A 149 -15.46 -21.51 -1.76
N GLU A 150 -15.90 -20.65 -0.82
CA GLU A 150 -16.75 -19.49 -1.09
C GLU A 150 -16.57 -18.38 -0.06
N GLY A 151 -17.10 -17.20 -0.37
CA GLY A 151 -17.05 -16.02 0.50
C GLY A 151 -15.64 -15.43 0.61
N LEU A 152 -15.37 -14.77 1.75
CA LEU A 152 -14.11 -14.03 1.97
C LEU A 152 -12.90 -14.98 2.00
N ILE A 153 -11.87 -14.62 1.22
CA ILE A 153 -10.64 -15.43 1.13
C ILE A 153 -9.73 -15.25 2.33
N PHE A 154 -9.61 -14.04 2.88
CA PHE A 154 -8.76 -13.81 4.04
C PHE A 154 -9.58 -13.79 5.33
N ARG A 155 -9.34 -14.82 6.15
CA ARG A 155 -10.02 -15.04 7.41
C ARG A 155 -9.06 -14.90 8.58
N ARG A 156 -9.57 -14.55 9.76
CA ARG A 156 -8.77 -14.49 10.98
C ARG A 156 -8.37 -15.91 11.42
N LEU A 157 -7.24 -16.03 12.10
CA LEU A 157 -6.84 -17.24 12.77
C LEU A 157 -7.10 -17.10 14.27
N ILE A 158 -7.71 -18.13 14.86
CA ILE A 158 -7.97 -18.24 16.29
C ILE A 158 -7.04 -19.32 16.84
N GLY A 159 -6.17 -18.96 17.79
CA GLY A 159 -5.13 -19.89 18.26
C GLY A 159 -4.15 -20.27 17.15
N ARG A 160 -3.82 -21.57 17.09
CA ARG A 160 -2.83 -22.09 16.11
C ARG A 160 -3.43 -22.36 14.75
N ASP A 161 -4.57 -23.05 14.66
CA ASP A 161 -5.04 -23.68 13.42
C ASP A 161 -6.53 -23.45 13.10
N GLN A 162 -7.28 -22.81 14.01
CA GLN A 162 -8.71 -22.59 13.80
C GLN A 162 -8.92 -21.38 12.88
N ILE A 163 -9.70 -21.61 11.81
CA ILE A 163 -10.14 -20.55 10.91
C ILE A 163 -11.39 -19.89 11.50
N GLY A 164 -11.32 -18.58 11.72
CA GLY A 164 -12.46 -17.78 12.12
C GLY A 164 -13.12 -17.11 10.92
N GLU A 165 -13.92 -16.10 11.22
CA GLU A 165 -14.58 -15.26 10.21
C GLU A 165 -13.61 -14.30 9.50
N ALA A 166 -14.13 -13.26 8.91
CA ALA A 166 -13.39 -12.24 8.17
C ALA A 166 -12.14 -11.71 8.89
N LEU A 167 -11.08 -11.47 8.15
CA LEU A 167 -9.93 -10.73 8.62
C LEU A 167 -10.29 -9.23 8.71
N HIS A 168 -10.09 -8.62 9.88
CA HIS A 168 -10.35 -7.20 10.05
C HIS A 168 -9.28 -6.36 9.33
N PRO A 169 -9.62 -5.26 8.62
CA PRO A 169 -8.64 -4.41 7.92
C PRO A 169 -7.51 -3.88 8.82
N GLY A 170 -7.79 -3.69 10.12
CA GLY A 170 -6.80 -3.30 11.13
C GLY A 170 -5.73 -4.35 11.40
N SER A 171 -5.98 -5.63 11.06
CA SER A 171 -5.02 -6.73 11.24
C SER A 171 -3.92 -6.76 10.19
N ILE A 172 -4.09 -6.08 9.05
CA ILE A 172 -3.11 -6.10 7.95
C ILE A 172 -1.77 -5.49 8.38
N ALA A 173 -1.76 -4.33 9.02
CA ALA A 173 -0.52 -3.70 9.46
C ALA A 173 0.24 -4.54 10.51
N PRO A 174 -0.38 -5.11 11.55
CA PRO A 174 0.26 -6.07 12.44
C PRO A 174 0.83 -7.29 11.73
N ILE A 175 0.12 -7.86 10.73
CA ILE A 175 0.64 -8.98 9.94
C ILE A 175 1.90 -8.56 9.18
N PHE A 176 1.87 -7.46 8.46
CA PHE A 176 3.03 -6.96 7.70
C PHE A 176 4.22 -6.61 8.60
N LYS A 177 3.97 -6.08 9.80
CA LYS A 177 5.04 -5.84 10.79
C LYS A 177 5.68 -7.14 11.27
N ARG A 178 4.88 -8.17 11.53
CA ARG A 178 5.40 -9.50 11.91
C ARG A 178 6.23 -10.12 10.80
N VAL A 179 5.81 -10.02 9.55
CA VAL A 179 6.59 -10.44 8.38
C VAL A 179 7.92 -9.68 8.32
N ALA A 180 7.91 -8.36 8.45
CA ALA A 180 9.12 -7.54 8.47
C ALA A 180 10.08 -7.91 9.62
N GLN A 181 9.54 -8.27 10.80
CA GLN A 181 10.33 -8.79 11.91
C GLN A 181 10.91 -10.17 11.60
N TRP A 182 10.13 -11.05 10.99
CA TRP A 182 10.54 -12.40 10.62
C TRP A 182 11.77 -12.41 9.70
N ILE A 183 11.78 -11.55 8.69
CA ILE A 183 12.91 -11.38 7.77
C ILE A 183 14.05 -10.53 8.33
N GLY A 184 14.07 -10.25 9.64
CA GLY A 184 15.17 -9.53 10.30
C GLY A 184 15.25 -8.04 10.00
N MET A 185 14.17 -7.40 9.54
CA MET A 185 14.17 -5.97 9.27
C MET A 185 14.48 -5.17 10.54
N PRO A 186 15.35 -4.13 10.49
CA PRO A 186 15.65 -3.29 11.66
C PRO A 186 14.37 -2.71 12.31
N ALA A 187 14.32 -2.68 13.64
CA ALA A 187 13.13 -2.26 14.40
C ALA A 187 12.59 -0.89 13.98
N ARG A 188 13.47 0.07 13.65
CA ARG A 188 13.07 1.38 13.12
C ARG A 188 12.24 1.28 11.83
N PHE A 189 12.58 0.35 10.93
CA PHE A 189 11.86 0.14 9.67
C PHE A 189 10.56 -0.63 9.89
N VAL A 190 10.56 -1.61 10.81
CA VAL A 190 9.33 -2.30 11.23
C VAL A 190 8.29 -1.32 11.78
N ALA A 191 8.73 -0.31 12.54
CA ALA A 191 7.82 0.72 13.07
C ALA A 191 7.08 1.49 11.94
N GLU A 192 7.75 1.73 10.81
CA GLU A 192 7.22 2.44 9.64
C GLU A 192 6.34 1.56 8.72
N VAL A 193 6.35 0.23 8.91
CA VAL A 193 5.50 -0.69 8.14
C VAL A 193 4.02 -0.46 8.49
N SER A 194 3.19 -0.41 7.48
CA SER A 194 1.74 -0.19 7.59
C SER A 194 0.95 -1.04 6.61
N GLY A 195 -0.38 -0.96 6.65
CA GLY A 195 -1.24 -1.64 5.66
C GLY A 195 -1.12 -1.11 4.21
N HIS A 196 -0.23 -0.16 3.96
CA HIS A 196 0.10 0.34 2.62
C HIS A 196 1.47 -0.11 2.12
N SER A 197 2.24 -0.84 2.91
CA SER A 197 3.64 -1.15 2.64
C SER A 197 3.85 -1.98 1.37
N THR A 198 3.01 -2.97 1.10
CA THR A 198 3.06 -3.75 -0.15
C THR A 198 2.71 -2.90 -1.37
N ARG A 199 1.75 -1.98 -1.24
CA ARG A 199 1.35 -1.06 -2.30
C ARG A 199 2.44 -0.04 -2.63
N VAL A 200 3.19 0.41 -1.62
CA VAL A 200 4.36 1.26 -1.79
C VAL A 200 5.49 0.46 -2.46
N GLY A 201 5.75 -0.76 -1.98
CA GLY A 201 6.77 -1.66 -2.55
C GLY A 201 6.50 -1.96 -4.01
N ALA A 202 5.29 -2.43 -4.35
CA ALA A 202 4.92 -2.72 -5.73
C ALA A 202 5.08 -1.52 -6.66
N ALA A 203 4.66 -0.31 -6.23
CA ALA A 203 4.83 0.89 -7.04
C ALA A 203 6.32 1.25 -7.25
N GLN A 204 7.17 1.03 -6.24
CA GLN A 204 8.61 1.23 -6.35
C GLN A 204 9.27 0.20 -7.26
N ASP A 205 8.90 -1.07 -7.13
CA ASP A 205 9.45 -2.15 -7.96
C ASP A 205 9.06 -1.96 -9.43
N LEU A 206 7.80 -1.61 -9.72
CA LEU A 206 7.35 -1.31 -11.08
C LEU A 206 8.14 -0.12 -11.67
N ALA A 207 8.34 0.95 -10.90
CA ALA A 207 9.16 2.08 -11.35
C ALA A 207 10.63 1.68 -11.53
N ALA A 208 11.17 0.78 -10.69
CA ALA A 208 12.52 0.26 -10.81
C ALA A 208 12.72 -0.61 -12.07
N LEU A 209 11.66 -1.24 -12.55
CA LEU A 209 11.62 -2.01 -13.80
C LEU A 209 11.32 -1.16 -15.05
N ASP A 210 11.33 0.17 -14.92
CA ASP A 210 11.00 1.12 -16.00
C ASP A 210 9.60 0.93 -16.61
N ILE A 211 8.67 0.36 -15.85
CA ILE A 211 7.27 0.31 -16.26
C ILE A 211 6.72 1.74 -16.32
N ASP A 212 6.02 2.04 -17.40
CA ASP A 212 5.52 3.38 -17.65
C ASP A 212 4.49 3.82 -16.58
N LEU A 213 4.44 5.13 -16.36
CA LEU A 213 3.64 5.71 -15.29
C LEU A 213 2.12 5.49 -15.48
N ALA A 214 1.66 5.33 -16.72
CA ALA A 214 0.25 5.06 -17.02
C ALA A 214 -0.10 3.63 -16.58
N ALA A 215 0.74 2.65 -16.89
CA ALA A 215 0.58 1.26 -16.45
C ALA A 215 0.63 1.14 -14.92
N ILE A 216 1.57 1.82 -14.24
CA ILE A 216 1.63 1.85 -12.78
C ILE A 216 0.34 2.46 -12.20
N THR A 217 -0.12 3.58 -12.78
CA THR A 217 -1.34 4.28 -12.33
C THR A 217 -2.56 3.38 -12.47
N GLN A 218 -2.69 2.68 -13.58
CA GLN A 218 -3.76 1.72 -13.85
C GLN A 218 -3.71 0.54 -12.87
N ALA A 219 -2.54 -0.10 -12.70
CA ALA A 219 -2.36 -1.25 -11.81
C ALA A 219 -2.79 -0.94 -10.37
N GLY A 220 -2.47 0.25 -9.86
CA GLY A 220 -2.87 0.66 -8.52
C GLY A 220 -4.27 1.27 -8.40
N GLY A 221 -5.00 1.45 -9.50
CA GLY A 221 -6.32 2.12 -9.51
C GLY A 221 -6.24 3.55 -8.97
N TRP A 222 -5.21 4.30 -9.35
CA TRP A 222 -5.10 5.72 -9.01
C TRP A 222 -5.78 6.59 -10.07
N LYS A 223 -6.51 7.62 -9.63
CA LYS A 223 -7.14 8.59 -10.55
C LYS A 223 -6.16 9.60 -11.16
N SER A 224 -4.92 9.65 -10.66
CA SER A 224 -3.86 10.52 -11.17
C SER A 224 -2.50 9.94 -10.88
N THR A 225 -1.49 10.39 -11.62
CA THR A 225 -0.09 9.99 -11.50
C THR A 225 0.60 10.51 -10.23
N ARG A 226 -0.04 11.40 -9.47
CA ARG A 226 0.54 12.05 -8.29
C ARG A 226 1.03 11.03 -7.24
N MET A 227 0.19 10.04 -6.92
CA MET A 227 0.54 9.05 -5.88
C MET A 227 1.62 8.07 -6.34
N PRO A 228 1.55 7.47 -7.53
CA PRO A 228 2.66 6.68 -8.07
C PRO A 228 3.99 7.44 -8.08
N LEU A 229 4.01 8.68 -8.55
CA LEU A 229 5.21 9.53 -8.56
C LEU A 229 5.74 9.78 -7.14
N GLN A 230 4.85 10.01 -6.17
CA GLN A 230 5.26 10.19 -4.77
C GLN A 230 5.88 8.91 -4.19
N TYR A 231 5.33 7.73 -4.52
CA TYR A 231 5.88 6.46 -4.03
C TYR A 231 7.23 6.14 -4.67
N ALA A 232 7.40 6.43 -5.95
CA ALA A 232 8.62 6.20 -6.70
C ALA A 232 9.64 7.36 -6.62
N GLU A 233 9.41 8.40 -5.82
CA GLU A 233 10.21 9.64 -5.79
C GLU A 233 11.73 9.37 -5.74
N LYS A 234 12.16 8.49 -4.83
CA LYS A 234 13.59 8.15 -4.67
C LYS A 234 14.15 7.38 -5.86
N ILE A 235 13.37 6.46 -6.42
CA ILE A 235 13.74 5.70 -7.62
C ILE A 235 13.89 6.64 -8.81
N ASN A 236 12.91 7.52 -9.00
CA ASN A 236 12.91 8.50 -10.08
C ASN A 236 14.06 9.53 -9.93
N ALA A 237 14.42 9.92 -8.69
CA ALA A 237 15.55 10.80 -8.45
C ALA A 237 16.89 10.19 -8.92
N ALA A 238 17.11 8.89 -8.60
CA ALA A 238 18.30 8.15 -9.03
C ALA A 238 18.39 7.94 -10.57
N ARG A 239 17.29 8.19 -11.30
CA ARG A 239 17.18 8.09 -12.76
C ARG A 239 16.85 9.43 -13.42
N SER A 240 16.96 10.50 -12.65
CA SER A 240 16.66 11.87 -13.13
C SER A 240 17.59 12.30 -14.26
N GLY A 241 17.23 13.40 -14.93
CA GLY A 241 18.11 14.02 -15.91
C GLY A 241 19.47 14.38 -15.33
N MET A 242 19.52 14.79 -14.04
CA MET A 242 20.79 15.10 -13.37
C MET A 242 21.64 13.85 -13.13
N ALA A 243 21.03 12.71 -12.72
CA ALA A 243 21.75 11.45 -12.57
C ALA A 243 22.32 10.97 -13.89
N ARG A 244 21.51 11.01 -14.97
CA ARG A 244 21.98 10.67 -16.33
C ARG A 244 23.09 11.60 -16.82
N ALA A 245 22.98 12.89 -16.56
CA ALA A 245 24.03 13.86 -16.92
C ALA A 245 25.31 13.63 -16.11
N ALA A 246 25.21 13.27 -14.82
CA ALA A 246 26.38 12.96 -13.99
C ALA A 246 27.10 11.71 -14.50
N ALA A 247 26.38 10.65 -14.82
CA ALA A 247 26.94 9.43 -15.42
C ALA A 247 27.61 9.73 -16.78
N ALA A 248 26.94 10.48 -17.67
CA ALA A 248 27.46 10.83 -18.98
C ALA A 248 28.73 11.73 -18.94
N THR A 249 28.96 12.43 -17.84
CA THR A 249 30.12 13.34 -17.65
C THR A 249 31.17 12.77 -16.69
N GLY A 250 31.07 11.50 -16.27
CA GLY A 250 32.03 10.84 -15.36
C GLY A 250 32.01 11.36 -13.92
N ARG A 251 31.01 12.17 -13.53
CA ARG A 251 30.93 12.74 -12.17
C ARG A 251 30.51 11.72 -11.10
N ASP A 252 29.99 10.57 -11.52
CA ASP A 252 29.61 9.47 -10.65
C ASP A 252 30.70 8.40 -10.53
N GLU A 253 31.83 8.58 -11.22
CA GLU A 253 32.97 7.67 -11.10
C GLU A 253 33.61 7.83 -9.70
N PRO A 254 34.01 6.72 -9.05
CA PRO A 254 34.70 6.79 -7.78
C PRO A 254 36.00 7.58 -7.94
N VAL A 255 36.24 8.53 -7.06
CA VAL A 255 37.52 9.25 -7.00
C VAL A 255 38.59 8.23 -6.69
N SER A 256 39.51 7.98 -7.61
CA SER A 256 40.65 7.11 -7.37
C SER A 256 41.43 7.66 -6.17
N GLU A 257 41.52 6.87 -5.09
CA GLU A 257 42.38 7.15 -3.94
C GLU A 257 43.85 6.95 -4.36
N GLU A 258 44.34 7.75 -5.31
CA GLU A 258 45.74 7.89 -5.57
C GLU A 258 46.17 9.30 -5.15
N ARG A 259 46.54 9.42 -3.87
CA ARG A 259 47.51 10.40 -3.40
C ARG A 259 48.38 9.84 -2.27
#